data_75526c6ed35900160c7971bc7625df5f
#
_entry.id   75526c6ed35900160c7971bc7625df5f
#
_cell.length_a   1.000
_cell.length_b   1.000
_cell.length_c   1.000
_cell.angle_alpha   90.00
_cell.angle_beta   90.00
_cell.angle_gamma   90.00
#
_symmetry.space_group_name_H-M   'P 1'
#
loop_
_entity.id
_entity.type
_entity.pdbx_description
1 polymer ?
#
loop_
_entity_poly.entity_id
_entity_poly.type
_entity_poly.pdbx_seq_one_letter_code
_entity_poly.pdbx_strand_id
1 'polypeptide(L)'
;MANCLTLKKSNCKNCYKCIRHCPVKAIRFSGNQAHIIGNECILCGHCFVVCPQNAKEIVDGTEKARVLLQSGDPVVVSLAPSFIANYEGVGIESMRRALKKLGFFDVEETAIGATIVKTEYERILREEERDIIITSCCHSVNLLIQKHFPSALEYLADVMSPMQAHCADIKRRMPNAKTVFIGPCVAKKDEAEYYEGLVDAVLTFEELTNWLKVEHIELEKEIDKTPESRARFFPTTGGILKTMAQNAPGYTYIALDGVDNCISALKDIESGKIHKCFIEMSACVGSCIGGPVMEKYHSTSPIKDYVTVADYAGERDFEVDQPSPMELKKPFSMIEKKLQAPSENDIMAVLRQMGKFKPSDELNCGSCGYNSCREKAIAIIQGKAEISMCLPFLNDKAESFSDTIVKNTPNGLIVLNENLEVQQINNAARKIMNIRAASDVLGEPVVRILDPTVFVQVRNSGRTVRDQRTYLAEYKKYVEQTVVYDSDSRMLIGIMRDITDEEADREKKARINKQTVEVADTVVEKQMRIVQEIASLLGETAAETKIALTKLKESIGDE
;
A
#
# COMPACT_ATOMS: atom_id res chain seq x y z
N MET A 1 -9.35 4.25 22.42
CA MET A 1 -9.94 3.84 21.15
C MET A 1 -9.47 2.44 20.83
N ALA A 2 -10.40 1.54 20.63
CA ALA A 2 -10.10 0.17 20.27
C ALA A 2 -9.33 0.11 18.94
N ASN A 3 -8.31 -0.72 18.87
CA ASN A 3 -7.62 -1.03 17.62
C ASN A 3 -8.44 -2.05 16.81
N CYS A 4 -9.70 -1.69 16.46
CA CYS A 4 -10.61 -2.58 15.75
C CYS A 4 -10.13 -2.97 14.35
N LEU A 5 -9.26 -2.15 13.74
CA LEU A 5 -8.62 -2.41 12.45
C LEU A 5 -7.10 -2.41 12.59
N THR A 6 -6.46 -3.49 12.22
CA THR A 6 -5.01 -3.68 12.31
C THR A 6 -4.35 -3.84 10.94
N LEU A 7 -3.02 -3.76 10.90
CA LEU A 7 -2.21 -3.98 9.72
C LEU A 7 -1.46 -5.30 9.83
N LYS A 8 -1.71 -6.23 8.91
CA LYS A 8 -0.85 -7.39 8.67
C LYS A 8 0.36 -6.96 7.85
N LYS A 9 1.46 -6.69 8.55
CA LYS A 9 2.68 -6.08 7.98
C LYS A 9 3.23 -6.82 6.76
N SER A 10 3.27 -8.15 6.81
CA SER A 10 3.79 -9.01 5.74
C SER A 10 3.06 -8.86 4.40
N ASN A 11 1.81 -8.41 4.41
CA ASN A 11 0.96 -8.35 3.22
C ASN A 11 0.99 -6.98 2.53
N CYS A 12 1.40 -5.91 3.19
CA CYS A 12 1.41 -4.57 2.59
C CYS A 12 2.47 -4.46 1.48
N LYS A 13 2.06 -4.04 0.27
CA LYS A 13 2.91 -3.86 -0.93
C LYS A 13 2.99 -2.40 -1.40
N ASN A 14 2.74 -1.44 -0.53
CA ASN A 14 2.91 0.01 -0.78
C ASN A 14 2.16 0.56 -2.00
N CYS A 15 0.98 0.00 -2.31
CA CYS A 15 0.20 0.44 -3.48
C CYS A 15 -0.61 1.72 -3.26
N TYR A 16 -0.61 2.28 -2.05
CA TYR A 16 -1.33 3.49 -1.61
C TYR A 16 -2.85 3.48 -1.83
N LYS A 17 -3.46 2.36 -2.25
CA LYS A 17 -4.89 2.28 -2.54
C LYS A 17 -5.74 2.65 -1.32
N CYS A 18 -5.37 2.18 -0.12
CA CYS A 18 -6.06 2.53 1.11
C CYS A 18 -6.00 4.03 1.46
N ILE A 19 -4.86 4.71 1.17
CA ILE A 19 -4.71 6.17 1.38
C ILE A 19 -5.62 6.92 0.40
N ARG A 20 -5.64 6.49 -0.86
CA ARG A 20 -6.47 7.11 -1.91
C ARG A 20 -7.95 7.07 -1.56
N HIS A 21 -8.44 5.93 -1.07
CA HIS A 21 -9.86 5.72 -0.74
C HIS A 21 -10.21 6.09 0.70
N CYS A 22 -9.26 6.60 1.50
CA CYS A 22 -9.59 7.08 2.83
C CYS A 22 -10.20 8.49 2.75
N PRO A 23 -11.49 8.67 3.05
CA PRO A 23 -12.17 9.95 2.87
C PRO A 23 -11.61 11.03 3.82
N VAL A 24 -11.14 10.63 4.99
CA VAL A 24 -10.57 11.54 6.01
C VAL A 24 -9.04 11.53 6.07
N LYS A 25 -8.37 10.83 5.13
CA LYS A 25 -6.90 10.71 5.05
C LYS A 25 -6.23 10.30 6.38
N ALA A 26 -6.89 9.45 7.15
CA ALA A 26 -6.42 8.93 8.43
C ALA A 26 -5.48 7.72 8.29
N ILE A 27 -4.62 7.72 7.27
CA ILE A 27 -3.63 6.67 7.04
C ILE A 27 -2.28 7.32 6.80
N ARG A 28 -1.30 6.96 7.64
CA ARG A 28 0.09 7.38 7.55
C ARG A 28 0.90 6.33 6.78
N PHE A 29 1.77 6.79 5.91
CA PHE A 29 2.79 5.96 5.28
C PHE A 29 4.15 6.22 5.95
N SER A 30 4.74 5.18 6.51
CA SER A 30 6.06 5.24 7.12
C SER A 30 6.68 3.84 7.19
N GLY A 31 8.00 3.75 7.03
CA GLY A 31 8.69 2.47 7.06
C GLY A 31 8.19 1.49 5.99
N ASN A 32 7.90 1.98 4.81
CA ASN A 32 7.34 1.22 3.69
C ASN A 32 6.01 0.51 4.00
N GLN A 33 5.17 1.07 4.87
CA GLN A 33 3.88 0.50 5.25
C GLN A 33 2.83 1.58 5.51
N ALA A 34 1.55 1.22 5.30
CA ALA A 34 0.40 2.09 5.53
C ALA A 34 -0.25 1.79 6.88
N HIS A 35 -0.10 2.70 7.85
CA HIS A 35 -0.62 2.58 9.21
C HIS A 35 -1.87 3.44 9.41
N ILE A 36 -2.87 2.91 10.14
CA ILE A 36 -4.07 3.66 10.49
C ILE A 36 -3.75 4.63 11.64
N ILE A 37 -4.21 5.87 11.52
CA ILE A 37 -4.08 6.91 12.55
C ILE A 37 -5.36 6.90 13.39
N GLY A 38 -5.34 6.25 14.55
CA GLY A 38 -6.54 5.97 15.35
C GLY A 38 -7.32 7.22 15.79
N ASN A 39 -6.64 8.30 16.17
CA ASN A 39 -7.29 9.54 16.55
C ASN A 39 -7.93 10.33 15.39
N GLU A 40 -7.67 9.96 14.16
CA GLU A 40 -8.29 10.55 12.96
C GLU A 40 -9.26 9.58 12.26
N CYS A 41 -9.05 8.27 12.43
CA CYS A 41 -9.83 7.24 11.77
C CYS A 41 -11.29 7.26 12.26
N ILE A 42 -12.23 7.18 11.32
CA ILE A 42 -13.68 7.09 11.57
C ILE A 42 -14.22 5.65 11.53
N LEU A 43 -13.35 4.67 11.37
CA LEU A 43 -13.68 3.23 11.33
C LEU A 43 -14.69 2.83 10.24
N CYS A 44 -14.76 3.56 9.13
CA CYS A 44 -15.67 3.26 8.02
C CYS A 44 -15.33 1.94 7.27
N GLY A 45 -14.15 1.38 7.47
CA GLY A 45 -13.75 0.11 6.85
C GLY A 45 -13.32 0.16 5.39
N HIS A 46 -13.41 1.28 4.65
CA HIS A 46 -13.01 1.37 3.25
C HIS A 46 -11.61 0.84 2.98
N CYS A 47 -10.63 1.16 3.84
CA CYS A 47 -9.25 0.67 3.68
C CYS A 47 -9.13 -0.86 3.79
N PHE A 48 -10.04 -1.52 4.51
CA PHE A 48 -10.13 -2.97 4.62
C PHE A 48 -10.70 -3.58 3.33
N VAL A 49 -11.77 -2.99 2.80
CA VAL A 49 -12.44 -3.47 1.58
C VAL A 49 -11.55 -3.32 0.35
N VAL A 50 -10.98 -2.12 0.12
CA VAL A 50 -10.23 -1.82 -1.10
C VAL A 50 -8.83 -2.43 -1.16
N CYS A 51 -8.35 -3.05 -0.08
CA CYS A 51 -6.99 -3.58 -0.03
C CYS A 51 -6.85 -4.87 -0.87
N PRO A 52 -6.16 -4.85 -2.03
CA PRO A 52 -6.02 -6.04 -2.88
C PRO A 52 -5.10 -7.09 -2.28
N GLN A 53 -4.32 -6.71 -1.27
CA GLN A 53 -3.35 -7.57 -0.59
C GLN A 53 -3.89 -8.14 0.73
N ASN A 54 -5.14 -7.85 1.09
CA ASN A 54 -5.73 -8.22 2.39
C ASN A 54 -4.81 -7.87 3.59
N ALA A 55 -4.14 -6.70 3.50
CA ALA A 55 -3.21 -6.24 4.54
C ALA A 55 -3.90 -5.53 5.70
N LYS A 56 -5.22 -5.35 5.67
CA LYS A 56 -6.02 -4.80 6.78
C LYS A 56 -6.89 -5.91 7.33
N GLU A 57 -6.92 -6.03 8.65
CA GLU A 57 -7.70 -7.06 9.35
C GLU A 57 -8.57 -6.41 10.41
N ILE A 58 -9.75 -7.00 10.62
CA ILE A 58 -10.62 -6.69 11.75
C ILE A 58 -10.16 -7.53 12.94
N VAL A 59 -10.04 -6.93 14.11
CA VAL A 59 -9.69 -7.67 15.33
C VAL A 59 -10.82 -8.64 15.67
N ASP A 60 -10.49 -9.91 15.81
CA ASP A 60 -11.46 -10.97 16.10
C ASP A 60 -12.04 -10.83 17.51
N GLY A 61 -13.36 -10.83 17.61
CA GLY A 61 -14.11 -10.78 18.87
C GLY A 61 -14.57 -12.15 19.37
N THR A 62 -14.34 -13.22 18.62
CA THR A 62 -14.87 -14.56 18.91
C THR A 62 -14.40 -15.07 20.26
N GLU A 63 -13.12 -14.87 20.60
CA GLU A 63 -12.58 -15.32 21.88
C GLU A 63 -13.23 -14.61 23.06
N LYS A 64 -13.48 -13.29 22.94
CA LYS A 64 -14.21 -12.54 23.98
C LYS A 64 -15.63 -13.09 24.19
N ALA A 65 -16.32 -13.44 23.12
CA ALA A 65 -17.64 -14.06 23.19
C ALA A 65 -17.59 -15.46 23.82
N ARG A 66 -16.58 -16.27 23.50
CA ARG A 66 -16.37 -17.61 24.10
C ARG A 66 -16.15 -17.52 25.62
N VAL A 67 -15.36 -16.55 26.08
CA VAL A 67 -15.15 -16.29 27.52
C VAL A 67 -16.45 -15.94 28.21
N LEU A 68 -17.31 -15.12 27.57
CA LEU A 68 -18.64 -14.78 28.14
C LEU A 68 -19.53 -16.02 28.26
N LEU A 69 -19.54 -16.93 27.28
CA LEU A 69 -20.31 -18.18 27.37
C LEU A 69 -19.83 -19.10 28.50
N GLN A 70 -18.58 -18.99 28.90
CA GLN A 70 -18.01 -19.78 30.00
C GLN A 70 -18.23 -19.14 31.39
N SER A 71 -18.73 -17.90 31.46
CA SER A 71 -18.91 -17.18 32.75
C SER A 71 -20.01 -17.76 33.64
N GLY A 72 -20.93 -18.51 33.07
CA GLY A 72 -22.12 -19.02 33.76
C GLY A 72 -23.31 -18.04 33.77
N ASP A 73 -23.11 -16.80 33.32
CA ASP A 73 -24.19 -15.82 33.14
C ASP A 73 -24.98 -16.11 31.84
N PRO A 74 -26.27 -15.76 31.75
CA PRO A 74 -27.01 -15.87 30.50
C PRO A 74 -26.45 -14.88 29.47
N VAL A 75 -26.01 -15.39 28.31
CA VAL A 75 -25.51 -14.56 27.22
C VAL A 75 -26.56 -14.41 26.13
N VAL A 76 -27.06 -13.20 25.91
CA VAL A 76 -28.09 -12.88 24.93
C VAL A 76 -27.48 -12.17 23.73
N VAL A 77 -27.82 -12.64 22.53
CA VAL A 77 -27.39 -12.03 21.27
C VAL A 77 -28.36 -10.96 20.82
N SER A 78 -27.83 -9.76 20.49
CA SER A 78 -28.52 -8.73 19.72
C SER A 78 -28.09 -8.85 18.25
N LEU A 79 -28.94 -9.41 17.40
CA LEU A 79 -28.63 -9.68 15.99
C LEU A 79 -29.08 -8.52 15.10
N ALA A 80 -28.14 -7.93 14.35
CA ALA A 80 -28.45 -6.83 13.43
C ALA A 80 -29.39 -7.26 12.30
N PRO A 81 -30.44 -6.50 11.94
CA PRO A 81 -31.46 -6.91 10.97
C PRO A 81 -30.92 -7.14 9.54
N SER A 82 -29.73 -6.65 9.22
CA SER A 82 -29.01 -6.99 7.97
C SER A 82 -28.60 -8.47 7.86
N PHE A 83 -28.78 -9.27 8.92
CA PHE A 83 -28.48 -10.70 8.88
C PHE A 83 -29.23 -11.45 7.78
N ILE A 84 -30.50 -11.05 7.51
CA ILE A 84 -31.34 -11.68 6.48
C ILE A 84 -30.75 -11.53 5.07
N ALA A 85 -30.05 -10.43 4.80
CA ALA A 85 -29.33 -10.24 3.55
C ALA A 85 -28.04 -11.07 3.52
N ASN A 86 -27.31 -11.21 4.65
CA ASN A 86 -26.07 -11.97 4.73
C ASN A 86 -26.30 -13.50 4.70
N TYR A 87 -27.38 -13.97 5.32
CA TYR A 87 -27.73 -15.40 5.42
C TYR A 87 -29.03 -15.67 4.66
N GLU A 88 -28.94 -15.75 3.32
CA GLU A 88 -30.09 -15.88 2.43
C GLU A 88 -31.00 -17.05 2.81
N GLY A 89 -32.26 -16.74 3.07
CA GLY A 89 -33.28 -17.72 3.41
C GLY A 89 -33.31 -18.14 4.89
N VAL A 90 -32.53 -17.49 5.75
CA VAL A 90 -32.44 -17.82 7.17
C VAL A 90 -33.14 -16.76 8.01
N GLY A 91 -34.27 -17.07 8.63
CA GLY A 91 -34.98 -16.17 9.53
C GLY A 91 -34.44 -16.18 10.95
N ILE A 92 -35.06 -15.34 11.83
CA ILE A 92 -34.58 -15.16 13.21
C ILE A 92 -34.69 -16.45 14.04
N GLU A 93 -35.71 -17.27 13.84
CA GLU A 93 -35.88 -18.50 14.59
C GLU A 93 -34.82 -19.55 14.22
N SER A 94 -34.41 -19.62 12.94
CA SER A 94 -33.30 -20.47 12.50
C SER A 94 -31.98 -20.01 13.09
N MET A 95 -31.72 -18.68 13.11
CA MET A 95 -30.55 -18.11 13.78
C MET A 95 -30.56 -18.40 15.28
N ARG A 96 -31.70 -18.29 15.93
CA ARG A 96 -31.86 -18.59 17.36
C ARG A 96 -31.48 -20.05 17.66
N ARG A 97 -32.01 -20.99 16.87
CA ARG A 97 -31.68 -22.42 17.01
C ARG A 97 -30.18 -22.70 16.84
N ALA A 98 -29.56 -22.09 15.83
CA ALA A 98 -28.15 -22.28 15.56
C ALA A 98 -27.25 -21.68 16.65
N LEU A 99 -27.54 -20.47 17.10
CA LEU A 99 -26.75 -19.78 18.13
C LEU A 99 -26.94 -20.41 19.52
N LYS A 100 -28.12 -20.98 19.82
CA LYS A 100 -28.30 -21.78 21.03
C LYS A 100 -27.42 -23.05 21.02
N LYS A 101 -27.15 -23.66 19.85
CA LYS A 101 -26.19 -24.77 19.73
C LYS A 101 -24.74 -24.31 20.03
N LEU A 102 -24.39 -23.03 19.80
CA LEU A 102 -23.11 -22.45 20.21
C LEU A 102 -23.01 -22.16 21.73
N GLY A 103 -24.13 -22.25 22.46
CA GLY A 103 -24.17 -21.99 23.89
C GLY A 103 -24.80 -20.66 24.29
N PHE A 104 -25.28 -19.84 23.36
CA PHE A 104 -26.00 -18.61 23.71
C PHE A 104 -27.35 -18.94 24.37
N PHE A 105 -27.72 -18.12 25.37
CA PHE A 105 -28.96 -18.29 26.11
C PHE A 105 -30.18 -17.98 25.23
N ASP A 106 -30.14 -16.82 24.55
CA ASP A 106 -31.18 -16.43 23.59
C ASP A 106 -30.66 -15.47 22.51
N VAL A 107 -31.47 -15.27 21.45
CA VAL A 107 -31.17 -14.38 20.33
C VAL A 107 -32.37 -13.48 20.05
N GLU A 108 -32.15 -12.19 20.10
CA GLU A 108 -33.16 -11.17 19.83
C GLU A 108 -32.69 -10.24 18.70
N GLU A 109 -33.64 -9.57 18.05
CA GLU A 109 -33.31 -8.66 16.94
C GLU A 109 -32.94 -7.26 17.46
N THR A 110 -31.83 -6.71 16.98
CA THR A 110 -31.49 -5.29 17.22
C THR A 110 -32.57 -4.33 16.69
N ALA A 111 -33.47 -4.79 15.84
CA ALA A 111 -34.62 -4.04 15.35
C ALA A 111 -35.58 -3.61 16.48
N ILE A 112 -35.58 -4.32 17.63
CA ILE A 112 -36.28 -3.89 18.86
C ILE A 112 -35.67 -2.57 19.36
N GLY A 113 -34.34 -2.52 19.48
CA GLY A 113 -33.64 -1.28 19.84
C GLY A 113 -33.80 -0.17 18.79
N ALA A 114 -33.95 -0.53 17.52
CA ALA A 114 -34.26 0.43 16.46
C ALA A 114 -35.64 1.06 16.64
N THR A 115 -36.64 0.30 17.08
CA THR A 115 -37.96 0.84 17.42
C THR A 115 -37.87 1.83 18.59
N ILE A 116 -37.09 1.51 19.63
CA ILE A 116 -36.85 2.39 20.77
C ILE A 116 -36.23 3.72 20.30
N VAL A 117 -35.16 3.64 19.52
CA VAL A 117 -34.43 4.83 19.02
C VAL A 117 -35.28 5.68 18.09
N LYS A 118 -36.04 5.04 17.18
CA LYS A 118 -36.99 5.74 16.30
C LYS A 118 -38.01 6.54 17.08
N THR A 119 -38.59 5.95 18.11
CA THR A 119 -39.59 6.60 18.98
C THR A 119 -39.00 7.83 19.68
N GLU A 120 -37.74 7.77 20.08
CA GLU A 120 -37.04 8.91 20.67
C GLU A 120 -36.79 10.02 19.65
N TYR A 121 -36.41 9.69 18.38
CA TYR A 121 -36.29 10.70 17.32
C TYR A 121 -37.63 11.40 17.03
N GLU A 122 -38.74 10.65 17.04
CA GLU A 122 -40.08 11.22 16.88
C GLU A 122 -40.45 12.13 18.04
N ARG A 123 -40.03 11.81 19.29
CA ARG A 123 -40.19 12.68 20.44
C ARG A 123 -39.40 13.99 20.26
N ILE A 124 -38.11 13.90 19.93
CA ILE A 124 -37.23 15.07 19.69
C ILE A 124 -37.84 15.99 18.64
N LEU A 125 -38.32 15.44 17.51
CA LEU A 125 -38.94 16.21 16.43
C LEU A 125 -40.22 16.95 16.88
N ARG A 126 -40.96 16.41 17.85
CA ARG A 126 -42.22 17.03 18.36
C ARG A 126 -41.98 18.02 19.47
N GLU A 127 -40.99 17.76 20.33
CA GLU A 127 -40.83 18.46 21.59
C GLU A 127 -39.63 19.42 21.61
N GLU A 128 -38.67 19.24 20.71
CA GLU A 128 -37.46 20.05 20.69
C GLU A 128 -37.41 20.90 19.41
N GLU A 129 -37.29 22.20 19.58
CA GLU A 129 -37.17 23.16 18.48
C GLU A 129 -35.72 23.22 17.94
N ARG A 130 -35.21 22.11 17.42
CA ARG A 130 -33.90 22.11 16.77
C ARG A 130 -34.05 22.50 15.28
N ASP A 131 -33.08 23.26 14.74
CA ASP A 131 -33.10 23.59 13.31
C ASP A 131 -32.72 22.40 12.44
N ILE A 132 -31.69 21.69 12.85
CA ILE A 132 -31.20 20.49 12.14
C ILE A 132 -31.07 19.36 13.17
N ILE A 133 -31.46 18.15 12.77
CA ILE A 133 -31.28 16.92 13.56
C ILE A 133 -30.58 15.90 12.67
N ILE A 134 -29.40 15.45 13.10
CA ILE A 134 -28.64 14.36 12.45
C ILE A 134 -28.79 13.11 13.30
N THR A 135 -29.12 11.96 12.69
CA THR A 135 -29.25 10.69 13.42
C THR A 135 -27.90 10.20 13.95
N SER A 136 -27.90 9.63 15.15
CA SER A 136 -26.70 9.12 15.86
C SER A 136 -26.50 7.61 15.78
N CYS A 137 -27.25 6.91 14.93
CA CYS A 137 -27.20 5.45 14.81
C CYS A 137 -25.87 4.93 14.25
N CYS A 138 -25.23 5.66 13.35
CA CYS A 138 -23.97 5.28 12.70
C CYS A 138 -22.76 5.81 13.47
N HIS A 139 -22.03 4.91 14.17
CA HIS A 139 -20.86 5.32 14.94
C HIS A 139 -19.74 5.95 14.09
N SER A 140 -19.57 5.49 12.82
CA SER A 140 -18.60 6.12 11.92
C SER A 140 -18.95 7.56 11.56
N VAL A 141 -20.23 7.91 11.43
CA VAL A 141 -20.70 9.29 11.24
C VAL A 141 -20.50 10.09 12.53
N ASN A 142 -20.81 9.51 13.68
CA ASN A 142 -20.56 10.17 14.96
C ASN A 142 -19.07 10.52 15.12
N LEU A 143 -18.16 9.58 14.82
CA LEU A 143 -16.71 9.82 14.81
C LEU A 143 -16.29 10.85 13.74
N LEU A 144 -16.95 10.88 12.58
CA LEU A 144 -16.70 11.90 11.56
C LEU A 144 -17.02 13.30 12.10
N ILE A 145 -18.16 13.46 12.75
CA ILE A 145 -18.58 14.73 13.34
C ILE A 145 -17.63 15.09 14.50
N GLN A 146 -17.45 14.21 15.48
CA GLN A 146 -16.61 14.46 16.65
C GLN A 146 -15.16 14.83 16.31
N LYS A 147 -14.59 14.21 15.26
CA LYS A 147 -13.18 14.39 14.89
C LYS A 147 -12.96 15.42 13.78
N HIS A 148 -13.86 15.53 12.82
CA HIS A 148 -13.61 16.29 11.59
C HIS A 148 -14.56 17.49 11.41
N PHE A 149 -15.74 17.47 12.05
CA PHE A 149 -16.75 18.52 11.95
C PHE A 149 -17.35 18.87 13.32
N PRO A 150 -16.52 19.28 14.30
CA PRO A 150 -17.00 19.50 15.67
C PRO A 150 -18.04 20.61 15.80
N SER A 151 -18.11 21.56 14.86
CA SER A 151 -19.17 22.57 14.76
C SER A 151 -20.56 21.96 14.51
N ALA A 152 -20.64 20.76 13.91
CA ALA A 152 -21.91 20.07 13.68
C ALA A 152 -22.37 19.19 14.87
N LEU A 153 -21.63 19.17 16.00
CA LEU A 153 -22.01 18.39 17.19
C LEU A 153 -23.35 18.80 17.78
N GLU A 154 -23.71 20.08 17.71
CA GLU A 154 -24.98 20.60 18.21
C GLU A 154 -26.20 20.05 17.45
N TYR A 155 -26.02 19.61 16.19
CA TYR A 155 -27.07 19.01 15.36
C TYR A 155 -27.16 17.49 15.52
N LEU A 156 -26.15 16.85 16.10
CA LEU A 156 -26.17 15.41 16.32
C LEU A 156 -27.14 15.06 17.44
N ALA A 157 -28.08 14.17 17.17
CA ALA A 157 -29.02 13.69 18.18
C ALA A 157 -28.27 12.94 19.27
N ASP A 158 -28.47 13.33 20.54
CA ASP A 158 -27.82 12.75 21.71
C ASP A 158 -28.51 11.45 22.17
N VAL A 159 -28.75 10.56 21.23
CA VAL A 159 -29.49 9.30 21.40
C VAL A 159 -28.57 8.09 21.21
N MET A 160 -28.75 7.05 22.03
CA MET A 160 -28.08 5.77 21.85
C MET A 160 -28.31 5.18 20.47
N SER A 161 -27.36 4.38 19.99
CA SER A 161 -27.60 3.59 18.78
C SER A 161 -28.54 2.42 19.05
N PRO A 162 -29.20 1.84 18.02
CA PRO A 162 -30.05 0.66 18.18
C PRO A 162 -29.38 -0.50 18.91
N MET A 163 -28.08 -0.72 18.67
CA MET A 163 -27.28 -1.72 19.37
C MET A 163 -27.26 -1.46 20.88
N GLN A 164 -26.95 -0.23 21.27
CA GLN A 164 -26.87 0.14 22.69
C GLN A 164 -28.23 0.13 23.37
N ALA A 165 -29.24 0.69 22.72
CA ALA A 165 -30.60 0.73 23.24
C ALA A 165 -31.16 -0.69 23.46
N HIS A 166 -30.94 -1.62 22.52
CA HIS A 166 -31.38 -3.00 22.68
C HIS A 166 -30.62 -3.75 23.77
N CYS A 167 -29.29 -3.61 23.81
CA CYS A 167 -28.50 -4.26 24.87
C CYS A 167 -28.84 -3.70 26.27
N ALA A 168 -29.15 -2.40 26.37
CA ALA A 168 -29.65 -1.80 27.62
C ALA A 168 -31.01 -2.37 28.00
N ASP A 169 -31.94 -2.54 27.04
CA ASP A 169 -33.25 -3.15 27.28
C ASP A 169 -33.12 -4.62 27.74
N ILE A 170 -32.24 -5.41 27.12
CA ILE A 170 -31.94 -6.79 27.54
C ILE A 170 -31.47 -6.79 29.03
N LYS A 171 -30.50 -5.94 29.38
CA LYS A 171 -29.95 -5.83 30.74
C LYS A 171 -30.98 -5.32 31.74
N ARG A 172 -31.91 -4.44 31.31
CA ARG A 172 -33.04 -3.98 32.15
C ARG A 172 -33.99 -5.14 32.45
N ARG A 173 -34.32 -5.98 31.49
CA ARG A 173 -35.19 -7.15 31.66
C ARG A 173 -34.46 -8.31 32.39
N MET A 174 -33.17 -8.45 32.18
CA MET A 174 -32.32 -9.49 32.73
C MET A 174 -31.01 -8.91 33.26
N PRO A 175 -30.95 -8.42 34.53
CA PRO A 175 -29.81 -7.66 35.06
C PRO A 175 -28.46 -8.41 35.03
N ASN A 176 -28.46 -9.72 35.11
CA ASN A 176 -27.23 -10.55 35.03
C ASN A 176 -26.87 -10.96 33.62
N ALA A 177 -27.64 -10.58 32.59
CA ALA A 177 -27.37 -10.96 31.23
C ALA A 177 -26.11 -10.26 30.68
N LYS A 178 -25.29 -11.04 29.98
CA LYS A 178 -24.24 -10.53 29.10
C LYS A 178 -24.82 -10.36 27.69
N THR A 179 -24.36 -9.35 27.00
CA THR A 179 -24.89 -9.03 25.66
C THR A 179 -23.80 -9.12 24.60
N VAL A 180 -24.10 -9.81 23.52
CA VAL A 180 -23.23 -9.93 22.35
C VAL A 180 -23.94 -9.36 21.12
N PHE A 181 -23.43 -8.29 20.54
CA PHE A 181 -23.95 -7.78 19.27
C PHE A 181 -23.30 -8.52 18.10
N ILE A 182 -24.12 -8.91 17.12
CA ILE A 182 -23.65 -9.53 15.88
C ILE A 182 -24.17 -8.74 14.69
N GLY A 183 -23.26 -8.25 13.80
CA GLY A 183 -23.65 -7.40 12.68
C GLY A 183 -22.55 -7.13 11.66
N PRO A 184 -22.82 -6.31 10.62
CA PRO A 184 -21.92 -6.07 9.50
C PRO A 184 -20.84 -5.01 9.77
N CYS A 185 -20.84 -4.37 10.95
CA CYS A 185 -20.15 -3.10 11.16
C CYS A 185 -18.92 -3.22 12.05
N VAL A 186 -17.77 -2.76 11.54
CA VAL A 186 -16.51 -2.71 12.31
C VAL A 186 -16.55 -1.66 13.41
N ALA A 187 -17.15 -0.49 13.13
CA ALA A 187 -17.20 0.62 14.07
C ALA A 187 -18.00 0.29 15.36
N LYS A 188 -18.89 -0.71 15.31
CA LYS A 188 -19.64 -1.16 16.48
C LYS A 188 -18.76 -1.81 17.55
N LYS A 189 -17.59 -2.35 17.17
CA LYS A 189 -16.58 -2.84 18.14
C LYS A 189 -16.02 -1.69 18.98
N ASP A 190 -15.67 -0.57 18.34
CA ASP A 190 -15.20 0.64 19.04
C ASP A 190 -16.30 1.29 19.87
N GLU A 191 -17.53 1.33 19.35
CA GLU A 191 -18.68 1.88 20.07
C GLU A 191 -18.94 1.13 21.39
N ALA A 192 -18.86 -0.20 21.36
CA ALA A 192 -19.03 -1.05 22.54
C ALA A 192 -17.92 -0.84 23.59
N GLU A 193 -16.68 -0.63 23.14
CA GLU A 193 -15.55 -0.37 24.06
C GLU A 193 -15.52 1.08 24.56
N TYR A 194 -15.92 2.05 23.73
CA TYR A 194 -15.92 3.46 24.12
C TYR A 194 -17.04 3.79 25.13
N TYR A 195 -18.20 3.13 25.00
CA TYR A 195 -19.33 3.26 25.92
C TYR A 195 -19.50 1.97 26.72
N GLU A 196 -18.61 1.76 27.67
CA GLU A 196 -18.54 0.54 28.48
C GLU A 196 -19.83 0.24 29.25
N GLY A 197 -20.06 -1.04 29.51
CA GLY A 197 -21.14 -1.52 30.39
C GLY A 197 -22.44 -1.91 29.70
N LEU A 198 -22.69 -1.48 28.46
CA LEU A 198 -23.91 -1.82 27.72
C LEU A 198 -23.76 -3.07 26.84
N VAL A 199 -22.67 -3.17 26.11
CA VAL A 199 -22.41 -4.25 25.14
C VAL A 199 -21.12 -4.97 25.55
N ASP A 200 -21.22 -6.25 25.88
CA ASP A 200 -20.07 -6.98 26.42
C ASP A 200 -19.13 -7.49 25.32
N ALA A 201 -19.64 -7.89 24.15
CA ALA A 201 -18.84 -8.24 22.99
C ALA A 201 -19.53 -7.89 21.66
N VAL A 202 -18.74 -7.75 20.61
CA VAL A 202 -19.23 -7.49 19.24
C VAL A 202 -18.55 -8.43 18.26
N LEU A 203 -19.35 -9.14 17.47
CA LEU A 203 -18.92 -10.00 16.38
C LEU A 203 -19.41 -9.43 15.04
N THR A 204 -18.61 -9.63 14.01
CA THR A 204 -19.05 -9.45 12.63
C THR A 204 -19.73 -10.71 12.11
N PHE A 205 -20.49 -10.60 11.03
CA PHE A 205 -21.11 -11.77 10.39
C PHE A 205 -20.07 -12.76 9.89
N GLU A 206 -18.90 -12.31 9.45
CA GLU A 206 -17.82 -13.20 9.02
C GLU A 206 -17.22 -13.99 10.20
N GLU A 207 -17.03 -13.35 11.35
CA GLU A 207 -16.59 -14.04 12.56
C GLU A 207 -17.59 -15.09 13.00
N LEU A 208 -18.90 -14.77 12.97
CA LEU A 208 -19.95 -15.76 13.27
C LEU A 208 -19.96 -16.90 12.25
N THR A 209 -19.89 -16.58 10.95
CA THR A 209 -19.88 -17.60 9.88
C THR A 209 -18.71 -18.57 10.06
N ASN A 210 -17.53 -18.07 10.38
CA ASN A 210 -16.35 -18.88 10.62
C ASN A 210 -16.51 -19.73 11.90
N TRP A 211 -17.09 -19.18 12.95
CA TRP A 211 -17.35 -19.91 14.17
C TRP A 211 -18.34 -21.06 13.95
N LEU A 212 -19.46 -20.81 13.27
CA LEU A 212 -20.45 -21.84 12.90
C LEU A 212 -19.81 -22.98 12.08
N LYS A 213 -18.93 -22.63 11.13
CA LYS A 213 -18.20 -23.63 10.32
C LYS A 213 -17.27 -24.50 11.19
N VAL A 214 -16.54 -23.91 12.13
CA VAL A 214 -15.64 -24.63 13.03
C VAL A 214 -16.41 -25.60 13.92
N GLU A 215 -17.58 -25.21 14.40
CA GLU A 215 -18.44 -26.05 15.26
C GLU A 215 -19.37 -26.97 14.46
N HIS A 216 -19.25 -26.99 13.11
CA HIS A 216 -20.09 -27.80 12.20
C HIS A 216 -21.59 -27.59 12.36
N ILE A 217 -22.01 -26.33 12.63
CA ILE A 217 -23.40 -25.94 12.77
C ILE A 217 -23.90 -25.39 11.44
N GLU A 218 -24.88 -26.06 10.85
CA GLU A 218 -25.55 -25.60 9.64
C GLU A 218 -26.77 -24.73 9.97
N LEU A 219 -26.99 -23.70 9.15
CA LEU A 219 -28.15 -22.81 9.25
C LEU A 219 -29.30 -23.40 8.42
N GLU A 220 -30.45 -23.61 9.06
CA GLU A 220 -31.65 -24.07 8.38
C GLU A 220 -32.27 -22.93 7.56
N LYS A 221 -32.61 -23.20 6.30
CA LYS A 221 -33.27 -22.23 5.44
C LYS A 221 -34.76 -22.22 5.70
N GLU A 222 -35.17 -21.44 6.66
CA GLU A 222 -36.57 -21.21 7.03
C GLU A 222 -36.74 -19.72 7.36
N ILE A 223 -37.69 -19.07 6.71
CA ILE A 223 -38.01 -17.66 6.92
C ILE A 223 -39.29 -17.56 7.73
N ASP A 224 -39.15 -17.00 8.92
CA ASP A 224 -40.27 -16.61 9.77
C ASP A 224 -40.60 -15.13 9.52
N LYS A 225 -41.89 -14.82 9.29
CA LYS A 225 -42.38 -13.45 9.12
C LYS A 225 -43.30 -13.09 10.26
N THR A 226 -43.05 -11.96 10.89
CA THR A 226 -43.92 -11.37 11.90
C THR A 226 -44.39 -10.00 11.42
N PRO A 227 -45.67 -9.62 11.61
CA PRO A 227 -46.15 -8.29 11.22
C PRO A 227 -45.54 -7.17 12.08
N GLU A 228 -45.10 -7.47 13.32
CA GLU A 228 -44.47 -6.54 14.26
C GLU A 228 -42.94 -6.51 14.02
N SER A 229 -42.50 -5.93 12.92
CA SER A 229 -41.07 -5.95 12.57
C SER A 229 -40.67 -4.83 11.60
N ARG A 230 -41.37 -3.72 11.56
CA ARG A 230 -41.11 -2.57 10.67
C ARG A 230 -39.66 -2.08 10.78
N ALA A 231 -39.11 -2.03 11.99
CA ALA A 231 -37.77 -1.55 12.23
C ALA A 231 -36.66 -2.45 11.64
N ARG A 232 -36.99 -3.61 11.04
CA ARG A 232 -36.05 -4.39 10.21
C ARG A 232 -35.56 -3.62 8.97
N PHE A 233 -36.24 -2.51 8.58
CA PHE A 233 -35.79 -1.59 7.52
C PHE A 233 -34.55 -0.77 7.90
N PHE A 234 -34.20 -0.60 9.16
CA PHE A 234 -33.11 0.28 9.62
C PHE A 234 -31.76 0.07 8.90
N PRO A 235 -31.35 -1.13 8.45
CA PRO A 235 -30.04 -1.31 7.81
C PRO A 235 -29.98 -0.81 6.36
N THR A 236 -31.08 -0.27 5.81
CA THR A 236 -31.15 0.26 4.44
C THR A 236 -31.08 1.78 4.41
N THR A 237 -30.68 2.36 3.28
CA THR A 237 -30.70 3.82 3.09
C THR A 237 -32.13 4.34 3.15
N GLY A 238 -32.38 5.34 3.97
CA GLY A 238 -33.71 5.84 4.26
C GLY A 238 -34.55 4.91 5.15
N GLY A 239 -33.94 3.86 5.73
CA GLY A 239 -34.65 2.87 6.55
C GLY A 239 -35.18 3.45 7.84
N ILE A 240 -34.46 4.36 8.48
CA ILE A 240 -34.93 5.09 9.65
C ILE A 240 -36.15 5.91 9.27
N LEU A 241 -36.05 6.71 8.21
CA LEU A 241 -37.13 7.58 7.74
C LEU A 241 -38.41 6.80 7.35
N LYS A 242 -38.27 5.60 6.76
CA LYS A 242 -39.42 4.74 6.41
C LYS A 242 -40.16 4.21 7.61
N THR A 243 -39.49 4.09 8.75
CA THR A 243 -40.12 3.58 9.98
C THR A 243 -40.75 4.68 10.82
N MET A 244 -40.39 5.94 10.58
CA MET A 244 -40.86 7.10 11.34
C MET A 244 -42.16 7.68 10.79
N ALA A 245 -42.94 8.26 11.67
CA ALA A 245 -44.07 9.12 11.29
C ALA A 245 -43.54 10.50 10.88
N GLN A 246 -43.33 10.72 9.58
CA GLN A 246 -42.78 11.97 9.02
C GLN A 246 -43.81 13.11 9.03
N ASN A 247 -44.25 13.51 10.20
CA ASN A 247 -45.36 14.45 10.40
C ASN A 247 -44.98 15.74 11.15
N ALA A 248 -43.68 15.95 11.40
CA ALA A 248 -43.21 17.19 12.05
C ALA A 248 -43.28 18.38 11.07
N PRO A 249 -44.03 19.47 11.41
CA PRO A 249 -44.22 20.59 10.50
C PRO A 249 -42.92 21.29 10.13
N GLY A 250 -42.72 21.55 8.85
CA GLY A 250 -41.62 22.35 8.35
C GLY A 250 -40.29 21.64 8.21
N TYR A 251 -40.14 20.38 8.64
CA TYR A 251 -38.92 19.61 8.45
C TYR A 251 -38.88 18.95 7.07
N THR A 252 -37.69 19.03 6.44
CA THR A 252 -37.34 18.22 5.27
C THR A 252 -36.61 16.96 5.73
N TYR A 253 -37.09 15.78 5.30
CA TYR A 253 -36.50 14.49 5.66
C TYR A 253 -35.54 14.04 4.58
N ILE A 254 -34.26 13.85 4.94
CA ILE A 254 -33.18 13.55 3.99
C ILE A 254 -32.46 12.28 4.46
N ALA A 255 -32.25 11.32 3.55
CA ALA A 255 -31.40 10.16 3.78
C ALA A 255 -30.10 10.29 2.98
N LEU A 256 -28.96 10.16 3.64
CA LEU A 256 -27.64 10.23 3.05
C LEU A 256 -26.83 8.99 3.42
N ASP A 257 -26.20 8.39 2.41
CA ASP A 257 -25.26 7.31 2.60
C ASP A 257 -23.91 7.57 1.90
N GLY A 258 -22.88 6.91 2.40
CA GLY A 258 -21.50 7.14 1.96
C GLY A 258 -20.84 8.35 2.63
N VAL A 259 -19.57 8.17 3.05
CA VAL A 259 -18.83 9.20 3.79
C VAL A 259 -18.69 10.51 3.01
N ASP A 260 -18.49 10.44 1.70
CA ASP A 260 -18.30 11.65 0.87
C ASP A 260 -19.58 12.50 0.81
N ASN A 261 -20.74 11.87 0.74
CA ASN A 261 -22.03 12.55 0.81
C ASN A 261 -22.25 13.18 2.20
N CYS A 262 -21.91 12.44 3.26
CA CYS A 262 -21.98 12.96 4.62
C CYS A 262 -21.04 14.18 4.81
N ILE A 263 -19.81 14.13 4.29
CA ILE A 263 -18.86 15.26 4.33
C ILE A 263 -19.42 16.48 3.58
N SER A 264 -20.04 16.26 2.41
CA SER A 264 -20.64 17.34 1.62
C SER A 264 -21.78 18.02 2.39
N ALA A 265 -22.69 17.23 2.95
CA ALA A 265 -23.81 17.75 3.75
C ALA A 265 -23.32 18.49 5.01
N LEU A 266 -22.32 17.96 5.72
CA LEU A 266 -21.75 18.63 6.89
C LEU A 266 -21.12 19.99 6.54
N LYS A 267 -20.45 20.12 5.40
CA LYS A 267 -19.94 21.40 4.90
C LYS A 267 -21.07 22.39 4.55
N ASP A 268 -22.17 21.91 3.98
CA ASP A 268 -23.31 22.76 3.68
C ASP A 268 -24.04 23.20 4.97
N ILE A 269 -24.08 22.36 5.99
CA ILE A 269 -24.56 22.72 7.34
C ILE A 269 -23.67 23.80 7.94
N GLU A 270 -22.33 23.60 7.98
CA GLU A 270 -21.37 24.59 8.51
C GLU A 270 -21.44 25.93 7.78
N SER A 271 -21.77 25.91 6.48
CA SER A 271 -21.95 27.14 5.70
C SER A 271 -23.33 27.79 5.80
N GLY A 272 -24.24 27.23 6.63
CA GLY A 272 -25.58 27.75 6.85
C GLY A 272 -26.50 27.70 5.65
N LYS A 273 -26.32 26.72 4.74
CA LYS A 273 -27.15 26.56 3.54
C LYS A 273 -28.37 25.66 3.74
N ILE A 274 -28.39 24.91 4.84
CA ILE A 274 -29.41 23.90 5.13
C ILE A 274 -30.09 24.27 6.45
N HIS A 275 -31.42 24.26 6.47
CA HIS A 275 -32.25 24.59 7.62
C HIS A 275 -33.46 23.66 7.70
N LYS A 276 -34.00 23.47 8.90
CA LYS A 276 -35.21 22.66 9.19
C LYS A 276 -35.17 21.29 8.52
N CYS A 277 -34.10 20.53 8.83
CA CYS A 277 -33.90 19.19 8.27
C CYS A 277 -33.75 18.14 9.36
N PHE A 278 -34.35 16.97 9.12
CA PHE A 278 -34.02 15.72 9.79
C PHE A 278 -33.21 14.85 8.83
N ILE A 279 -31.97 14.54 9.18
CA ILE A 279 -31.02 13.91 8.26
C ILE A 279 -30.60 12.55 8.81
N GLU A 280 -31.02 11.49 8.12
CA GLU A 280 -30.47 10.16 8.30
C GLU A 280 -29.11 10.08 7.61
N MET A 281 -28.03 9.83 8.38
CA MET A 281 -26.69 9.70 7.85
C MET A 281 -26.08 8.34 8.12
N SER A 282 -25.51 7.70 7.10
CA SER A 282 -24.72 6.47 7.22
C SER A 282 -23.42 6.54 6.43
N ALA A 283 -22.34 5.98 6.99
CA ALA A 283 -21.02 6.02 6.36
C ALA A 283 -20.85 5.04 5.19
N CYS A 284 -21.64 3.98 5.13
CA CYS A 284 -21.59 2.95 4.09
C CYS A 284 -22.59 3.28 2.99
N VAL A 285 -22.22 3.08 1.72
CA VAL A 285 -23.13 3.16 0.57
C VAL A 285 -24.11 1.99 0.67
N GLY A 286 -25.41 2.26 0.56
CA GLY A 286 -26.47 1.29 0.86
C GLY A 286 -26.75 1.13 2.37
N SER A 287 -26.20 1.99 3.23
CA SER A 287 -26.29 1.90 4.69
C SER A 287 -25.65 0.60 5.24
N CYS A 288 -26.21 -0.04 6.28
CA CYS A 288 -25.59 -1.18 6.94
C CYS A 288 -25.52 -2.45 6.06
N ILE A 289 -26.44 -2.63 5.10
CA ILE A 289 -26.36 -3.75 4.14
C ILE A 289 -25.18 -3.62 3.17
N GLY A 290 -24.69 -2.40 2.93
CA GLY A 290 -23.44 -2.12 2.21
C GLY A 290 -22.22 -1.94 3.14
N GLY A 291 -22.27 -2.46 4.37
CA GLY A 291 -21.18 -2.36 5.34
C GLY A 291 -19.92 -3.10 4.88
N PRO A 292 -18.73 -2.78 5.46
CA PRO A 292 -17.44 -3.28 4.95
C PRO A 292 -17.29 -4.81 5.02
N VAL A 293 -17.99 -5.48 5.94
CA VAL A 293 -18.00 -6.95 6.03
C VAL A 293 -18.86 -7.54 4.93
N MET A 294 -20.03 -6.94 4.67
CA MET A 294 -20.92 -7.34 3.57
C MET A 294 -20.23 -7.14 2.22
N GLU A 295 -19.70 -5.95 1.96
CA GLU A 295 -19.04 -5.63 0.69
C GLU A 295 -17.85 -6.55 0.40
N LYS A 296 -17.12 -6.98 1.42
CA LYS A 296 -15.93 -7.81 1.22
C LYS A 296 -16.21 -9.29 1.08
N TYR A 297 -17.17 -9.83 1.80
CA TYR A 297 -17.39 -11.28 1.92
C TYR A 297 -18.70 -11.75 1.33
N HIS A 298 -19.65 -10.84 1.13
CA HIS A 298 -20.96 -11.17 0.58
C HIS A 298 -21.00 -10.85 -0.92
N SER A 299 -21.45 -11.79 -1.73
CA SER A 299 -21.34 -11.72 -3.20
C SER A 299 -22.62 -11.28 -3.90
N THR A 300 -23.66 -10.86 -3.17
CA THR A 300 -24.94 -10.41 -3.78
C THR A 300 -24.91 -8.93 -4.15
N SER A 301 -25.89 -8.49 -4.94
CA SER A 301 -26.00 -7.08 -5.30
C SER A 301 -26.70 -6.28 -4.20
N PRO A 302 -26.32 -5.00 -3.97
CA PRO A 302 -26.97 -4.13 -3.00
C PRO A 302 -28.49 -4.00 -3.21
N ILE A 303 -28.97 -4.11 -4.46
CA ILE A 303 -30.40 -4.08 -4.79
C ILE A 303 -31.08 -5.33 -4.27
N LYS A 304 -30.49 -6.52 -4.48
CA LYS A 304 -31.03 -7.78 -3.98
C LYS A 304 -31.10 -7.76 -2.45
N ASP A 305 -30.05 -7.28 -1.81
CA ASP A 305 -29.98 -7.19 -0.35
C ASP A 305 -31.05 -6.26 0.21
N TYR A 306 -31.28 -5.11 -0.46
CA TYR A 306 -32.35 -4.19 -0.13
C TYR A 306 -33.74 -4.86 -0.23
N VAL A 307 -34.00 -5.55 -1.35
CA VAL A 307 -35.29 -6.26 -1.55
C VAL A 307 -35.48 -7.35 -0.50
N THR A 308 -34.41 -8.12 -0.19
CA THR A 308 -34.48 -9.17 0.84
C THR A 308 -34.84 -8.60 2.21
N VAL A 309 -34.26 -7.47 2.59
CA VAL A 309 -34.60 -6.78 3.86
C VAL A 309 -36.04 -6.25 3.81
N ALA A 310 -36.46 -5.66 2.67
CA ALA A 310 -37.82 -5.12 2.49
C ALA A 310 -38.87 -6.22 2.59
N ASP A 311 -38.63 -7.38 1.98
CA ASP A 311 -39.56 -8.53 2.01
C ASP A 311 -39.65 -9.17 3.41
N TYR A 312 -38.60 -9.01 4.23
CA TYR A 312 -38.57 -9.55 5.59
C TYR A 312 -39.13 -8.58 6.63
N ALA A 313 -39.16 -7.28 6.35
CA ALA A 313 -39.69 -6.28 7.25
C ALA A 313 -41.25 -6.34 7.29
N GLY A 314 -41.79 -6.21 8.50
CA GLY A 314 -43.25 -6.14 8.70
C GLY A 314 -43.80 -4.71 8.60
N GLU A 315 -45.08 -4.58 8.86
CA GLU A 315 -45.83 -3.33 8.72
C GLU A 315 -45.96 -2.53 10.02
N ARG A 316 -45.85 -3.22 11.19
CA ARG A 316 -46.02 -2.64 12.51
C ARG A 316 -44.70 -2.60 13.28
N ASP A 317 -44.61 -1.70 14.24
CA ASP A 317 -43.44 -1.61 15.14
C ASP A 317 -43.44 -2.79 16.11
N PHE A 318 -42.26 -3.11 16.63
CA PHE A 318 -42.11 -4.01 17.78
C PHE A 318 -42.82 -3.42 19.00
N GLU A 319 -43.42 -4.26 19.81
CA GLU A 319 -43.88 -3.88 21.13
C GLU A 319 -42.65 -3.69 22.03
N VAL A 320 -42.47 -2.49 22.54
CA VAL A 320 -41.33 -2.13 23.40
C VAL A 320 -41.80 -1.37 24.64
N ASP A 321 -41.16 -1.63 25.75
CA ASP A 321 -41.26 -0.79 26.93
C ASP A 321 -40.30 0.38 26.77
N GLN A 322 -40.80 1.54 26.30
CA GLN A 322 -40.00 2.70 25.90
C GLN A 322 -39.24 3.28 27.13
N PRO A 323 -37.90 3.28 27.13
CA PRO A 323 -37.13 3.92 28.18
C PRO A 323 -37.35 5.42 28.19
N SER A 324 -37.07 6.05 29.36
CA SER A 324 -37.11 7.50 29.44
C SER A 324 -36.03 8.15 28.55
N PRO A 325 -36.23 9.43 28.14
CA PRO A 325 -35.22 10.15 27.34
C PRO A 325 -33.87 10.22 28.04
N MET A 326 -33.82 10.26 29.37
CA MET A 326 -32.59 10.29 30.14
C MET A 326 -31.79 8.98 30.04
N GLU A 327 -32.47 7.83 30.01
CA GLU A 327 -31.86 6.50 29.84
C GLU A 327 -31.31 6.31 28.45
N LEU A 328 -31.92 6.94 27.43
CA LEU A 328 -31.48 6.86 26.02
C LEU A 328 -30.41 7.89 25.68
N LYS A 329 -30.11 8.81 26.60
CA LYS A 329 -29.18 9.89 26.35
C LYS A 329 -27.74 9.39 26.16
N LYS A 330 -27.12 9.81 25.07
CA LYS A 330 -25.73 9.50 24.71
C LYS A 330 -24.96 10.80 24.47
N PRO A 331 -24.06 11.21 25.35
CA PRO A 331 -23.32 12.43 25.16
C PRO A 331 -22.26 12.26 24.08
N PHE A 332 -22.11 13.29 23.25
CA PHE A 332 -21.03 13.40 22.26
C PHE A 332 -20.15 14.60 22.61
N SER A 333 -18.84 14.43 22.52
CA SER A 333 -17.86 15.49 22.72
C SER A 333 -16.87 15.54 21.57
N MET A 334 -16.27 16.70 21.35
CA MET A 334 -15.19 16.86 20.39
C MET A 334 -14.00 15.98 20.76
N ILE A 335 -13.45 15.30 19.78
CA ILE A 335 -12.21 14.53 19.90
C ILE A 335 -11.09 15.35 19.25
N GLU A 336 -10.21 15.91 20.07
CA GLU A 336 -9.14 16.79 19.60
C GLU A 336 -8.14 16.08 18.71
N LYS A 337 -7.77 16.75 17.62
CA LYS A 337 -6.65 16.39 16.75
C LYS A 337 -5.46 17.27 17.09
N LYS A 338 -4.33 16.69 17.41
CA LYS A 338 -3.06 17.42 17.65
C LYS A 338 -2.38 17.84 16.34
N LEU A 339 -3.14 18.41 15.38
CA LEU A 339 -2.59 18.81 14.09
C LEU A 339 -2.77 20.31 13.92
N GLN A 340 -1.67 21.05 13.92
CA GLN A 340 -1.66 22.45 13.49
C GLN A 340 -1.75 22.52 11.96
N ALA A 341 -2.53 23.44 11.44
CA ALA A 341 -2.53 23.75 10.02
C ALA A 341 -1.15 24.32 9.65
N PRO A 342 -0.43 23.73 8.68
CA PRO A 342 0.87 24.26 8.27
C PRO A 342 0.72 25.61 7.58
N SER A 343 1.75 26.46 7.68
CA SER A 343 1.78 27.76 6.99
C SER A 343 1.92 27.56 5.48
N GLU A 344 1.50 28.57 4.71
CA GLU A 344 1.66 28.58 3.25
C GLU A 344 3.12 28.44 2.83
N ASN A 345 4.04 29.04 3.58
CA ASN A 345 5.48 28.95 3.33
C ASN A 345 6.02 27.54 3.50
N ASP A 346 5.54 26.80 4.51
CA ASP A 346 5.93 25.42 4.74
C ASP A 346 5.43 24.51 3.60
N ILE A 347 4.19 24.74 3.16
CA ILE A 347 3.61 23.99 2.03
C ILE A 347 4.43 24.22 0.76
N MET A 348 4.76 25.48 0.46
CA MET A 348 5.58 25.82 -0.71
C MET A 348 7.01 25.25 -0.62
N ALA A 349 7.59 25.21 0.57
CA ALA A 349 8.91 24.61 0.77
C ALA A 349 8.91 23.11 0.44
N VAL A 350 7.89 22.38 0.88
CA VAL A 350 7.74 20.94 0.58
C VAL A 350 7.42 20.72 -0.90
N LEU A 351 6.58 21.54 -1.52
CA LEU A 351 6.31 21.46 -2.96
C LEU A 351 7.59 21.62 -3.79
N ARG A 352 8.47 22.56 -3.42
CA ARG A 352 9.79 22.74 -4.07
C ARG A 352 10.68 21.50 -3.89
N GLN A 353 10.70 20.88 -2.70
CA GLN A 353 11.43 19.63 -2.48
C GLN A 353 10.90 18.48 -3.35
N MET A 354 9.62 18.52 -3.71
CA MET A 354 8.98 17.58 -4.63
C MET A 354 9.20 17.94 -6.12
N GLY A 355 10.03 18.95 -6.44
CA GLY A 355 10.26 19.43 -7.80
C GLY A 355 9.12 20.26 -8.36
N LYS A 356 8.26 20.85 -7.50
CA LYS A 356 7.11 21.67 -7.89
C LYS A 356 7.41 23.14 -7.59
N PHE A 357 7.89 23.87 -8.59
CA PHE A 357 8.31 25.26 -8.44
C PHE A 357 7.22 26.25 -8.86
N LYS A 358 6.33 25.83 -9.76
CA LYS A 358 5.23 26.63 -10.32
C LYS A 358 3.91 25.86 -10.21
N PRO A 359 2.75 26.53 -10.19
CA PRO A 359 1.45 25.85 -10.20
C PRO A 359 1.25 24.87 -11.37
N SER A 360 1.87 25.14 -12.53
CA SER A 360 1.86 24.23 -13.68
C SER A 360 2.55 22.88 -13.43
N ASP A 361 3.45 22.81 -12.44
CA ASP A 361 4.18 21.58 -12.09
C ASP A 361 3.35 20.68 -11.16
N GLU A 362 2.25 21.21 -10.62
CA GLU A 362 1.34 20.49 -9.75
C GLU A 362 0.36 19.66 -10.58
N LEU A 363 0.79 18.46 -11.02
CA LEU A 363 -0.01 17.57 -11.88
C LEU A 363 -1.30 17.07 -11.24
N ASN A 364 -1.41 17.10 -9.91
CA ASN A 364 -2.57 16.61 -9.13
C ASN A 364 -3.06 15.22 -9.56
N CYS A 365 -2.12 14.34 -9.95
CA CYS A 365 -2.40 13.06 -10.61
C CYS A 365 -2.99 11.98 -9.66
N GLY A 366 -3.01 12.20 -8.36
CA GLY A 366 -3.56 11.28 -7.36
C GLY A 366 -2.78 9.96 -7.15
N SER A 367 -1.69 9.70 -7.87
CA SER A 367 -0.92 8.44 -7.78
C SER A 367 -0.42 8.13 -6.37
N CYS A 368 -0.06 9.15 -5.61
CA CYS A 368 0.39 9.05 -4.22
C CYS A 368 -0.74 8.83 -3.19
N GLY A 369 -2.01 8.84 -3.63
CA GLY A 369 -3.18 8.69 -2.76
C GLY A 369 -3.79 9.99 -2.25
N TYR A 370 -3.23 11.16 -2.57
CA TYR A 370 -3.78 12.48 -2.26
C TYR A 370 -4.36 13.12 -3.52
N ASN A 371 -5.43 13.91 -3.37
CA ASN A 371 -6.15 14.47 -4.52
C ASN A 371 -5.38 15.61 -5.19
N SER A 372 -4.56 16.35 -4.41
CA SER A 372 -3.71 17.41 -4.93
C SER A 372 -2.27 17.33 -4.42
N CYS A 373 -1.34 17.98 -5.14
CA CYS A 373 0.04 18.08 -4.69
C CYS A 373 0.16 18.88 -3.38
N ARG A 374 -0.71 19.85 -3.17
CA ARG A 374 -0.80 20.63 -1.92
C ARG A 374 -1.28 19.77 -0.75
N GLU A 375 -2.34 18.97 -0.92
CA GLU A 375 -2.77 18.01 0.13
C GLU A 375 -1.65 17.06 0.52
N LYS A 376 -0.87 16.58 -0.45
CA LYS A 376 0.28 15.76 -0.17
C LYS A 376 1.37 16.51 0.60
N ALA A 377 1.67 17.76 0.24
CA ALA A 377 2.65 18.58 0.95
C ALA A 377 2.22 18.78 2.42
N ILE A 378 0.95 19.08 2.67
CA ILE A 378 0.38 19.15 4.02
C ILE A 378 0.57 17.81 4.76
N ALA A 379 0.27 16.70 4.12
CA ALA A 379 0.42 15.37 4.71
C ALA A 379 1.89 15.03 5.04
N ILE A 380 2.85 15.49 4.24
CA ILE A 380 4.29 15.35 4.53
C ILE A 380 4.66 16.15 5.78
N ILE A 381 4.24 17.40 5.88
CA ILE A 381 4.50 18.25 7.05
C ILE A 381 3.90 17.62 8.32
N GLN A 382 2.72 17.02 8.21
CA GLN A 382 2.06 16.31 9.30
C GLN A 382 2.64 14.92 9.60
N GLY A 383 3.71 14.49 8.91
CA GLY A 383 4.33 13.17 9.11
C GLY A 383 3.47 12.00 8.64
N LYS A 384 2.48 12.24 7.77
CA LYS A 384 1.57 11.21 7.22
C LYS A 384 2.05 10.61 5.90
N ALA A 385 2.89 11.34 5.17
CA ALA A 385 3.37 10.96 3.85
C ALA A 385 4.88 11.21 3.70
N GLU A 386 5.48 10.53 2.74
CA GLU A 386 6.88 10.71 2.34
C GLU A 386 6.95 11.31 0.92
N ILE A 387 8.01 12.06 0.63
CA ILE A 387 8.25 12.62 -0.70
C ILE A 387 8.34 11.50 -1.74
N SER A 388 8.97 10.38 -1.38
CA SER A 388 9.14 9.17 -2.20
C SER A 388 7.84 8.55 -2.73
N MET A 389 6.67 8.88 -2.16
CA MET A 389 5.38 8.45 -2.69
C MET A 389 4.98 9.16 -3.99
N CYS A 390 5.66 10.23 -4.39
CA CYS A 390 5.36 10.96 -5.63
C CYS A 390 5.98 10.26 -6.83
N LEU A 391 5.16 9.65 -7.68
CA LEU A 391 5.65 8.93 -8.84
C LEU A 391 6.42 9.82 -9.84
N PRO A 392 5.92 11.01 -10.24
CA PRO A 392 6.72 11.91 -11.08
C PRO A 392 8.07 12.25 -10.46
N PHE A 393 8.12 12.61 -9.17
CA PHE A 393 9.38 12.89 -8.48
C PHE A 393 10.35 11.69 -8.48
N LEU A 394 9.84 10.47 -8.30
CA LEU A 394 10.68 9.26 -8.35
C LEU A 394 11.24 9.01 -9.74
N ASN A 395 10.42 9.22 -10.78
CA ASN A 395 10.86 9.08 -12.18
C ASN A 395 11.94 10.12 -12.50
N ASP A 396 11.69 11.40 -12.21
CA ASP A 396 12.66 12.49 -12.42
C ASP A 396 13.98 12.22 -11.68
N LYS A 397 13.90 11.71 -10.44
CA LYS A 397 15.08 11.36 -9.66
C LYS A 397 15.82 10.14 -10.24
N ALA A 398 15.10 9.13 -10.70
CA ALA A 398 15.68 7.94 -11.33
C ALA A 398 16.36 8.30 -12.66
N GLU A 399 15.73 9.11 -13.49
CA GLU A 399 16.30 9.61 -14.75
C GLU A 399 17.55 10.46 -14.48
N SER A 400 17.48 11.41 -13.56
CA SER A 400 18.62 12.25 -13.16
C SER A 400 19.78 11.42 -12.60
N PHE A 401 19.51 10.36 -11.85
CA PHE A 401 20.53 9.46 -11.32
C PHE A 401 21.18 8.62 -12.43
N SER A 402 20.37 8.03 -13.31
CA SER A 402 20.86 7.30 -14.49
C SER A 402 21.71 8.21 -15.38
N ASP A 403 21.21 9.40 -15.69
CA ASP A 403 21.92 10.41 -16.48
C ASP A 403 23.25 10.81 -15.84
N THR A 404 23.28 10.96 -14.51
CA THR A 404 24.49 11.33 -13.76
C THR A 404 25.53 10.20 -13.85
N ILE A 405 25.14 8.94 -13.70
CA ILE A 405 26.03 7.79 -13.85
C ILE A 405 26.58 7.73 -15.29
N VAL A 406 25.69 7.80 -16.28
CA VAL A 406 26.07 7.73 -17.69
C VAL A 406 27.02 8.86 -18.09
N LYS A 407 26.77 10.08 -17.62
CA LYS A 407 27.61 11.26 -17.92
C LYS A 407 28.99 11.22 -17.26
N ASN A 408 29.10 10.66 -16.05
CA ASN A 408 30.33 10.69 -15.24
C ASN A 408 31.15 9.39 -15.30
N THR A 409 30.65 8.31 -15.92
CA THR A 409 31.45 7.11 -16.10
C THR A 409 32.67 7.41 -16.96
N PRO A 410 33.89 6.93 -16.57
CA PRO A 410 35.09 7.08 -17.38
C PRO A 410 35.05 6.26 -18.67
N ASN A 411 34.22 5.22 -18.73
CA ASN A 411 34.04 4.40 -19.92
C ASN A 411 33.12 5.08 -20.92
N GLY A 412 33.46 5.01 -22.18
CA GLY A 412 32.57 5.38 -23.28
C GLY A 412 31.34 4.50 -23.30
N LEU A 413 30.15 5.10 -23.36
CA LEU A 413 28.90 4.39 -23.47
C LEU A 413 28.12 4.88 -24.68
N ILE A 414 27.67 3.92 -25.50
CA ILE A 414 26.79 4.15 -26.64
C ILE A 414 25.61 3.18 -26.57
N VAL A 415 24.40 3.68 -26.77
CA VAL A 415 23.17 2.87 -26.83
C VAL A 415 22.56 2.99 -28.22
N LEU A 416 22.24 1.87 -28.81
CA LEU A 416 21.65 1.78 -30.16
C LEU A 416 20.30 1.09 -30.10
N ASN A 417 19.39 1.47 -31.00
CA ASN A 417 18.16 0.69 -31.25
C ASN A 417 18.42 -0.52 -32.15
N GLU A 418 17.38 -1.31 -32.44
CA GLU A 418 17.47 -2.49 -33.35
C GLU A 418 17.91 -2.13 -34.77
N ASN A 419 17.68 -0.91 -35.23
CA ASN A 419 18.12 -0.40 -36.52
C ASN A 419 19.58 0.05 -36.50
N LEU A 420 20.27 -0.08 -35.38
CA LEU A 420 21.64 0.39 -35.15
C LEU A 420 21.76 1.93 -35.22
N GLU A 421 20.72 2.65 -34.87
CA GLU A 421 20.73 4.10 -34.75
C GLU A 421 21.06 4.51 -33.30
N VAL A 422 21.90 5.52 -33.16
CA VAL A 422 22.39 5.99 -31.86
C VAL A 422 21.26 6.64 -31.05
N GLN A 423 20.89 6.05 -29.93
CA GLN A 423 19.87 6.60 -29.01
C GLN A 423 20.51 7.41 -27.89
N GLN A 424 21.68 7.00 -27.42
CA GLN A 424 22.39 7.69 -26.35
C GLN A 424 23.90 7.56 -26.51
N ILE A 425 24.65 8.60 -26.18
CA ILE A 425 26.10 8.62 -26.15
C ILE A 425 26.60 9.50 -25.00
N ASN A 426 27.53 9.01 -24.19
CA ASN A 426 28.08 9.75 -23.07
C ASN A 426 29.31 10.59 -23.43
N ASN A 427 29.77 11.41 -22.48
CA ASN A 427 30.92 12.28 -22.66
C ASN A 427 32.22 11.53 -22.95
N ALA A 428 32.43 10.36 -22.31
CA ALA A 428 33.63 9.56 -22.50
C ALA A 428 33.67 8.96 -23.93
N ALA A 429 32.55 8.41 -24.41
CA ALA A 429 32.48 7.90 -25.79
C ALA A 429 32.71 9.02 -26.82
N ARG A 430 32.16 10.21 -26.60
CA ARG A 430 32.40 11.37 -27.49
C ARG A 430 33.88 11.78 -27.53
N LYS A 431 34.56 11.73 -26.36
CA LYS A 431 36.01 12.01 -26.29
C LYS A 431 36.82 10.97 -27.03
N ILE A 432 36.51 9.66 -26.92
CA ILE A 432 37.18 8.59 -27.62
C ILE A 432 37.05 8.77 -29.14
N MET A 433 35.85 9.16 -29.60
CA MET A 433 35.52 9.29 -31.03
C MET A 433 35.60 10.72 -31.58
N ASN A 434 36.17 11.68 -30.85
CA ASN A 434 36.31 13.09 -31.23
C ASN A 434 34.98 13.76 -31.70
N ILE A 435 33.84 13.37 -31.09
CA ILE A 435 32.51 13.91 -31.43
C ILE A 435 32.28 15.20 -30.58
N ARG A 436 31.97 16.32 -31.25
CA ARG A 436 31.81 17.64 -30.58
C ARG A 436 30.52 17.72 -29.77
N ALA A 437 29.40 17.40 -30.36
CA ALA A 437 28.11 17.42 -29.68
C ALA A 437 27.39 16.06 -29.83
N ALA A 438 26.61 15.65 -28.82
CA ALA A 438 25.81 14.45 -28.90
C ALA A 438 24.75 14.53 -30.02
N SER A 439 24.21 15.74 -30.25
CA SER A 439 23.26 16.03 -31.32
C SER A 439 23.76 15.69 -32.74
N ASP A 440 25.08 15.61 -32.90
CA ASP A 440 25.68 15.33 -34.23
C ASP A 440 25.51 13.85 -34.65
N VAL A 441 25.18 13.00 -33.70
CA VAL A 441 25.12 11.54 -33.88
C VAL A 441 23.83 10.90 -33.38
N LEU A 442 23.06 11.57 -32.56
CA LEU A 442 21.79 11.06 -32.05
C LEU A 442 20.78 10.86 -33.21
N GLY A 443 20.17 9.66 -33.25
CA GLY A 443 19.26 9.25 -34.33
C GLY A 443 19.96 8.81 -35.63
N GLU A 444 21.28 8.97 -35.72
CA GLU A 444 22.05 8.56 -36.90
C GLU A 444 22.53 7.12 -36.80
N PRO A 445 22.73 6.45 -37.97
CA PRO A 445 23.27 5.08 -37.99
C PRO A 445 24.67 5.02 -37.39
N VAL A 446 24.95 4.01 -36.56
CA VAL A 446 26.24 3.82 -35.87
C VAL A 446 27.42 3.67 -36.83
N VAL A 447 27.18 3.22 -38.08
CA VAL A 447 28.21 3.06 -39.10
C VAL A 447 28.94 4.37 -39.42
N ARG A 448 28.35 5.54 -39.10
CA ARG A 448 29.00 6.85 -39.26
C ARG A 448 30.12 7.11 -38.26
N ILE A 449 30.16 6.35 -37.17
CA ILE A 449 31.10 6.59 -36.06
C ILE A 449 31.85 5.33 -35.63
N LEU A 450 31.28 4.14 -35.84
CA LEU A 450 31.90 2.87 -35.46
C LEU A 450 31.55 1.78 -36.48
N ASP A 451 32.44 0.76 -36.60
CA ASP A 451 32.14 -0.46 -37.32
C ASP A 451 30.95 -1.20 -36.66
N PRO A 452 29.83 -1.40 -37.36
CA PRO A 452 28.64 -2.05 -36.82
C PRO A 452 28.76 -3.56 -36.62
N THR A 453 29.82 -4.21 -37.13
CA THR A 453 29.94 -5.67 -37.21
C THR A 453 29.69 -6.36 -35.86
N VAL A 454 30.30 -5.89 -34.80
CA VAL A 454 30.12 -6.47 -33.44
C VAL A 454 28.69 -6.30 -32.94
N PHE A 455 28.08 -5.15 -33.19
CA PHE A 455 26.69 -4.89 -32.79
C PHE A 455 25.71 -5.79 -33.55
N VAL A 456 25.92 -6.00 -34.85
CA VAL A 456 25.13 -6.92 -35.68
C VAL A 456 25.28 -8.35 -35.18
N GLN A 457 26.51 -8.78 -34.88
CA GLN A 457 26.79 -10.11 -34.37
C GLN A 457 26.05 -10.36 -33.04
N VAL A 458 26.13 -9.42 -32.11
CA VAL A 458 25.49 -9.50 -30.77
C VAL A 458 23.97 -9.50 -30.92
N ARG A 459 23.39 -8.63 -31.77
CA ARG A 459 21.96 -8.59 -32.05
C ARG A 459 21.45 -9.93 -32.60
N ASN A 460 22.16 -10.52 -33.56
CA ASN A 460 21.73 -11.75 -34.24
C ASN A 460 21.93 -13.01 -33.39
N SER A 461 22.97 -13.04 -32.56
CA SER A 461 23.31 -14.20 -31.73
C SER A 461 22.69 -14.15 -30.33
N GLY A 462 22.29 -12.98 -29.86
CA GLY A 462 21.89 -12.74 -28.46
C GLY A 462 23.03 -12.91 -27.44
N ARG A 463 24.25 -13.16 -27.89
CA ARG A 463 25.40 -13.41 -27.00
C ARG A 463 26.21 -12.14 -26.80
N THR A 464 26.45 -11.80 -25.58
CA THR A 464 27.29 -10.67 -25.16
C THR A 464 28.74 -10.89 -25.63
N VAL A 465 29.34 -9.90 -26.27
CA VAL A 465 30.79 -9.81 -26.51
C VAL A 465 31.39 -9.02 -25.35
N ARG A 466 32.45 -9.56 -24.71
CA ARG A 466 33.12 -8.94 -23.57
C ARG A 466 34.60 -8.72 -23.83
N ASP A 467 35.10 -7.58 -23.35
CA ASP A 467 36.52 -7.24 -23.26
C ASP A 467 37.30 -7.44 -24.58
N GLN A 468 36.62 -7.24 -25.72
CA GLN A 468 37.25 -7.35 -27.04
C GLN A 468 38.11 -6.11 -27.29
N ARG A 469 39.40 -6.33 -27.51
CA ARG A 469 40.34 -5.26 -27.86
C ARG A 469 40.26 -4.97 -29.36
N THR A 470 40.05 -3.71 -29.67
CA THR A 470 39.90 -3.23 -31.05
C THR A 470 40.66 -1.93 -31.24
N TYR A 471 41.37 -1.80 -32.36
CA TYR A 471 41.98 -0.55 -32.73
C TYR A 471 41.03 0.25 -33.63
N LEU A 472 40.64 1.42 -33.16
CA LEU A 472 39.80 2.37 -33.89
C LEU A 472 40.72 3.27 -34.72
N ALA A 473 40.95 2.88 -35.99
CA ALA A 473 41.93 3.53 -36.86
C ALA A 473 41.60 5.00 -37.13
N GLU A 474 40.31 5.37 -37.26
CA GLU A 474 39.84 6.72 -37.49
C GLU A 474 40.18 7.68 -36.36
N TYR A 475 40.20 7.15 -35.11
CA TYR A 475 40.42 7.91 -33.89
C TYR A 475 41.83 7.70 -33.30
N LYS A 476 42.62 6.79 -33.89
CA LYS A 476 43.96 6.39 -33.41
C LYS A 476 43.94 5.94 -31.93
N LYS A 477 42.91 5.19 -31.53
CA LYS A 477 42.67 4.75 -30.16
C LYS A 477 42.56 3.22 -30.10
N TYR A 478 43.17 2.63 -29.09
CA TYR A 478 42.89 1.26 -28.68
C TYR A 478 41.76 1.27 -27.68
N VAL A 479 40.72 0.50 -27.92
CA VAL A 479 39.60 0.36 -27.00
C VAL A 479 39.38 -1.11 -26.64
N GLU A 480 39.03 -1.33 -25.37
CA GLU A 480 38.47 -2.60 -24.91
C GLU A 480 36.94 -2.42 -24.84
N GLN A 481 36.22 -3.15 -25.71
CA GLN A 481 34.78 -2.97 -25.86
C GLN A 481 34.01 -4.19 -25.40
N THR A 482 32.89 -3.93 -24.73
CA THR A 482 31.85 -4.89 -24.36
C THR A 482 30.56 -4.46 -25.01
N VAL A 483 29.88 -5.39 -25.72
CA VAL A 483 28.57 -5.14 -26.35
C VAL A 483 27.55 -6.11 -25.82
N VAL A 484 26.43 -5.58 -25.33
CA VAL A 484 25.30 -6.32 -24.75
C VAL A 484 24.04 -6.01 -25.53
N TYR A 485 23.21 -7.02 -25.78
CA TYR A 485 21.84 -6.83 -26.25
C TYR A 485 20.84 -7.07 -25.13
N ASP A 486 20.03 -6.05 -24.83
CA ASP A 486 18.91 -6.14 -23.91
C ASP A 486 17.63 -6.46 -24.70
N SER A 487 17.12 -7.68 -24.54
CA SER A 487 15.93 -8.17 -25.23
C SER A 487 14.64 -7.48 -24.76
N ASP A 488 14.59 -7.01 -23.52
CA ASP A 488 13.39 -6.41 -22.94
C ASP A 488 13.17 -5.00 -23.50
N SER A 489 14.23 -4.19 -23.53
CA SER A 489 14.19 -2.85 -24.12
C SER A 489 14.48 -2.81 -25.61
N ARG A 490 14.92 -3.93 -26.21
CA ARG A 490 15.37 -4.06 -27.60
C ARG A 490 16.49 -3.09 -27.97
N MET A 491 17.45 -2.96 -27.05
CA MET A 491 18.58 -2.03 -27.22
C MET A 491 19.91 -2.76 -27.19
N LEU A 492 20.88 -2.23 -27.93
CA LEU A 492 22.27 -2.63 -27.89
C LEU A 492 23.09 -1.62 -27.11
N ILE A 493 23.84 -2.09 -26.13
CA ILE A 493 24.65 -1.24 -25.27
C ILE A 493 26.12 -1.56 -25.52
N GLY A 494 26.86 -0.60 -26.04
CA GLY A 494 28.31 -0.67 -26.22
C GLY A 494 29.03 0.11 -25.11
N ILE A 495 29.91 -0.56 -24.39
CA ILE A 495 30.78 0.01 -23.38
C ILE A 495 32.21 -0.05 -23.91
N MET A 496 32.94 1.06 -23.88
CA MET A 496 34.29 1.17 -24.42
C MET A 496 35.23 1.78 -23.38
N ARG A 497 36.33 1.12 -23.07
CA ARG A 497 37.42 1.65 -22.26
C ARG A 497 38.58 2.03 -23.19
N ASP A 498 39.07 3.26 -23.09
CA ASP A 498 40.31 3.66 -23.78
C ASP A 498 41.50 3.01 -23.08
N ILE A 499 42.23 2.16 -23.83
CA ILE A 499 43.41 1.44 -23.36
C ILE A 499 44.66 1.82 -24.14
N THR A 500 44.65 2.97 -24.84
CA THR A 500 45.70 3.41 -25.75
C THR A 500 47.05 3.52 -25.00
N ASP A 501 47.06 4.12 -23.82
CA ASP A 501 48.29 4.27 -23.02
C ASP A 501 48.78 2.92 -22.49
N GLU A 502 47.87 2.03 -22.10
CA GLU A 502 48.17 0.69 -21.62
C GLU A 502 48.80 -0.19 -22.74
N GLU A 503 48.27 -0.12 -23.94
CA GLU A 503 48.86 -0.84 -25.08
C GLU A 503 50.19 -0.25 -25.51
N ALA A 504 50.38 1.07 -25.51
CA ALA A 504 51.68 1.71 -25.76
C ALA A 504 52.72 1.28 -24.74
N ASP A 505 52.39 1.23 -23.46
CA ASP A 505 53.27 0.72 -22.42
C ASP A 505 53.59 -0.77 -22.57
N ARG A 506 52.60 -1.55 -23.01
CA ARG A 506 52.75 -2.98 -23.30
C ARG A 506 53.70 -3.21 -24.46
N GLU A 507 53.55 -2.47 -25.56
CA GLU A 507 54.45 -2.52 -26.71
C GLU A 507 55.86 -2.09 -26.30
N LYS A 508 55.99 -1.02 -25.51
CA LYS A 508 57.30 -0.58 -25.01
C LYS A 508 57.99 -1.64 -24.14
N LYS A 509 57.27 -2.28 -23.23
CA LYS A 509 57.76 -3.40 -22.42
C LYS A 509 58.14 -4.59 -23.28
N ALA A 510 57.33 -4.94 -24.27
CA ALA A 510 57.63 -6.03 -25.20
C ALA A 510 58.89 -5.74 -26.02
N ARG A 511 59.12 -4.49 -26.47
CA ARG A 511 60.33 -4.05 -27.17
C ARG A 511 61.55 -4.13 -26.26
N ILE A 512 61.44 -3.64 -25.02
CA ILE A 512 62.54 -3.74 -24.04
C ILE A 512 62.89 -5.20 -23.74
N ASN A 513 61.89 -6.04 -23.50
CA ASN A 513 62.09 -7.47 -23.28
C ASN A 513 62.80 -8.15 -24.48
N LYS A 514 62.35 -7.84 -25.71
CA LYS A 514 63.02 -8.38 -26.91
C LYS A 514 64.48 -7.95 -27.02
N GLN A 515 64.74 -6.66 -26.83
CA GLN A 515 66.10 -6.14 -26.80
C GLN A 515 66.97 -6.77 -25.67
N THR A 516 66.36 -6.97 -24.49
CA THR A 516 67.05 -7.60 -23.36
C THR A 516 67.42 -9.05 -23.67
N VAL A 517 66.51 -9.81 -24.32
CA VAL A 517 66.79 -11.19 -24.79
C VAL A 517 67.90 -11.19 -25.84
N GLU A 518 67.81 -10.31 -26.85
CA GLU A 518 68.85 -10.20 -27.90
C GLU A 518 70.23 -9.87 -27.29
N VAL A 519 70.31 -8.95 -26.31
CA VAL A 519 71.56 -8.62 -25.61
C VAL A 519 72.05 -9.80 -24.75
N ALA A 520 71.12 -10.49 -24.04
CA ALA A 520 71.48 -11.67 -23.28
C ALA A 520 72.04 -12.80 -24.15
N ASP A 521 71.39 -13.06 -25.29
CA ASP A 521 71.88 -14.06 -26.25
C ASP A 521 73.27 -13.70 -26.78
N THR A 522 73.53 -12.43 -27.12
CA THR A 522 74.82 -11.94 -27.54
C THR A 522 75.89 -12.13 -26.46
N VAL A 523 75.57 -11.87 -25.20
CA VAL A 523 76.48 -12.07 -24.06
C VAL A 523 76.77 -13.57 -23.85
N VAL A 524 75.72 -14.41 -23.92
CA VAL A 524 75.86 -15.87 -23.80
C VAL A 524 76.73 -16.42 -24.92
N GLU A 525 76.52 -16.02 -26.20
CA GLU A 525 77.37 -16.42 -27.31
C GLU A 525 78.85 -16.01 -27.11
N LYS A 526 79.05 -14.76 -26.64
CA LYS A 526 80.40 -14.27 -26.36
C LYS A 526 81.05 -15.06 -25.26
N GLN A 527 80.34 -15.35 -24.15
CA GLN A 527 80.84 -16.18 -23.06
C GLN A 527 81.15 -17.60 -23.50
N MET A 528 80.28 -18.21 -24.31
CA MET A 528 80.50 -19.55 -24.89
C MET A 528 81.72 -19.58 -25.77
N ARG A 529 81.99 -18.55 -26.59
CA ARG A 529 83.20 -18.43 -27.40
C ARG A 529 84.47 -18.36 -26.51
N ILE A 530 84.46 -17.53 -25.44
CA ILE A 530 85.58 -17.44 -24.49
C ILE A 530 85.80 -18.79 -23.78
N VAL A 531 84.72 -19.48 -23.38
CA VAL A 531 84.84 -20.82 -22.76
C VAL A 531 85.44 -21.82 -23.74
N GLN A 532 85.04 -21.78 -25.03
CA GLN A 532 85.65 -22.62 -26.07
C GLN A 532 87.11 -22.31 -26.32
N GLU A 533 87.51 -21.03 -26.35
CA GLU A 533 88.91 -20.62 -26.46
C GLU A 533 89.73 -21.09 -25.28
N ILE A 534 89.20 -20.96 -24.05
CA ILE A 534 89.88 -21.45 -22.83
C ILE A 534 90.00 -22.99 -22.88
N ALA A 535 88.96 -23.69 -23.29
CA ALA A 535 89.02 -25.14 -23.39
C ALA A 535 90.00 -25.61 -24.47
N SER A 536 90.12 -24.86 -25.59
CA SER A 536 91.14 -25.14 -26.64
C SER A 536 92.54 -24.95 -26.14
N LEU A 537 92.83 -23.80 -25.43
CA LEU A 537 94.11 -23.51 -24.84
C LEU A 537 94.49 -24.50 -23.74
N LEU A 538 93.55 -24.91 -22.89
CA LEU A 538 93.76 -25.94 -21.88
C LEU A 538 94.02 -27.32 -22.51
N GLY A 539 93.33 -27.62 -23.64
CA GLY A 539 93.54 -28.84 -24.42
C GLY A 539 94.91 -28.87 -25.06
N GLU A 540 95.38 -27.71 -25.60
CA GLU A 540 96.65 -27.54 -26.22
C GLU A 540 97.81 -27.64 -25.14
N THR A 541 97.67 -26.97 -24.02
CA THR A 541 98.60 -27.06 -22.89
C THR A 541 98.65 -28.46 -22.24
N ALA A 542 97.50 -29.14 -22.19
CA ALA A 542 97.41 -30.52 -21.71
C ALA A 542 98.08 -31.51 -22.70
N ALA A 543 97.99 -31.25 -23.99
CA ALA A 543 98.66 -32.02 -25.06
C ALA A 543 100.17 -31.80 -25.03
N GLU A 544 100.59 -30.53 -24.92
CA GLU A 544 102.03 -30.18 -24.75
C GLU A 544 102.63 -30.78 -23.49
N THR A 545 101.87 -30.69 -22.34
CA THR A 545 102.28 -31.30 -21.08
C THR A 545 102.41 -32.81 -21.17
N LYS A 546 101.47 -33.44 -21.88
CA LYS A 546 101.45 -34.87 -22.14
C LYS A 546 102.64 -35.30 -23.07
N ILE A 547 102.93 -34.52 -24.10
CA ILE A 547 104.13 -34.73 -24.97
C ILE A 547 105.42 -34.56 -24.15
N ALA A 548 105.49 -33.53 -23.36
CA ALA A 548 106.68 -33.28 -22.47
C ALA A 548 106.90 -34.41 -21.46
N LEU A 549 105.78 -34.87 -20.82
CA LEU A 549 105.82 -36.00 -19.87
C LEU A 549 106.16 -37.32 -20.58
N THR A 550 105.68 -37.51 -21.78
CA THR A 550 105.99 -38.71 -22.63
C THR A 550 107.50 -38.70 -22.94
N LYS A 551 108.04 -37.59 -23.45
CA LYS A 551 109.45 -37.42 -23.71
C LYS A 551 110.34 -37.60 -22.43
N LEU A 552 109.86 -37.09 -21.25
CA LEU A 552 110.57 -37.31 -20.02
C LEU A 552 110.52 -38.79 -19.62
N LYS A 553 109.39 -39.48 -19.81
CA LYS A 553 109.24 -40.92 -19.55
C LYS A 553 110.13 -41.77 -20.44
N GLU A 554 110.30 -41.40 -21.73
CA GLU A 554 111.19 -42.05 -22.69
C GLU A 554 112.69 -41.82 -22.31
N SER A 555 113.03 -40.60 -21.78
CA SER A 555 114.40 -40.32 -21.40
C SER A 555 114.77 -40.95 -20.02
N ILE A 556 113.86 -41.41 -19.20
CA ILE A 556 114.07 -42.09 -17.93
C ILE A 556 114.02 -43.62 -18.08
N GLY A 557 113.55 -44.12 -19.23
CA GLY A 557 113.42 -45.56 -19.53
C GLY A 557 114.56 -46.20 -20.25
N ASP A 558 115.64 -45.36 -20.55
CA ASP A 558 116.86 -45.83 -21.17
C ASP A 558 118.06 -45.80 -20.28
N GLU A 559 117.90 -46.20 -18.96
CA GLU A 559 118.96 -46.64 -18.08
C GLU A 559 118.65 -48.04 -17.54
#